data_41cae808b22511a20eec4d6a019e94b6
#
_entry.id   41cae808b22511a20eec4d6a019e94b6
#
_cell.length_a   1.000
_cell.length_b   1.000
_cell.length_c   1.000
_cell.angle_alpha   90.00
_cell.angle_beta   90.00
_cell.angle_gamma   90.00
#
_symmetry.space_group_name_H-M   'P 1'
#
loop_
_entity.id
_entity.type
_entity.pdbx_description
1 polymer ?
#
loop_
_entity_poly.entity_id
_entity_poly.type
_entity_poly.pdbx_seq_one_letter_code
_entity_poly.pdbx_strand_id
1 'polypeptide(L)'
;MGNRPEELRDLLDSVAKQRGPAVEVAVVGNGSPLPELPAGVRSVELPENLGIPGGRNVGIEAFGPGGSEVDVLLFLDDDGLLPNEDTAELVREAFAADPELGIVSFRIADPESGTTQRRHVPRLRASDPLRSSRVTTFLGGANAVRTEVFREVGGLPDEFFYAHEETDLAWRALDAGWMIDYRADMVLFHPLTAPSRHAVYHRMVARNRVWLARRNLPWTLVPVYLGVWMLLTLLRRPSGPALRAWFGGFKEGWTTSSGPRRPMRWRTVWRLTRLGRPPII
;
A
#
# COMPACT_ATOMS: atom_id res chain seq x y z
N MET A 1 -6.95 -6.23 12.22
CA MET A 1 -6.67 -7.31 13.17
C MET A 1 -7.22 -6.91 14.52
N GLY A 2 -8.50 -7.04 14.76
CA GLY A 2 -9.37 -6.50 15.82
C GLY A 2 -9.00 -6.61 17.31
N ASN A 3 -7.74 -6.64 17.65
CA ASN A 3 -7.24 -6.73 19.02
C ASN A 3 -6.54 -5.45 19.51
N ARG A 4 -6.81 -4.30 18.87
CA ARG A 4 -6.22 -2.99 19.18
C ARG A 4 -7.30 -1.92 19.29
N PRO A 5 -8.28 -2.07 20.20
CA PRO A 5 -9.40 -1.14 20.27
C PRO A 5 -9.01 0.26 20.73
N GLU A 6 -7.95 0.39 21.54
CA GLU A 6 -7.46 1.67 22.03
C GLU A 6 -6.75 2.44 20.93
N GLU A 7 -5.85 1.79 20.19
CA GLU A 7 -5.15 2.39 19.06
C GLU A 7 -6.13 2.84 17.96
N LEU A 8 -7.14 2.00 17.65
CA LEU A 8 -8.18 2.38 16.70
C LEU A 8 -8.96 3.60 17.18
N ARG A 9 -9.28 3.69 18.48
CA ARG A 9 -9.96 4.86 19.05
C ARG A 9 -9.10 6.11 18.90
N ASP A 10 -7.82 6.04 19.24
CA ASP A 10 -6.89 7.16 19.12
C ASP A 10 -6.75 7.62 17.67
N LEU A 11 -6.71 6.69 16.71
CA LEU A 11 -6.73 7.01 15.29
C LEU A 11 -8.02 7.75 14.90
N LEU A 12 -9.20 7.23 15.29
CA LEU A 12 -10.49 7.85 14.99
C LEU A 12 -10.60 9.25 15.61
N ASP A 13 -10.13 9.44 16.82
CA ASP A 13 -10.06 10.74 17.48
C ASP A 13 -9.14 11.72 16.75
N SER A 14 -8.02 11.25 16.19
CA SER A 14 -7.12 12.07 15.40
C SER A 14 -7.71 12.46 14.03
N VAL A 15 -8.52 11.58 13.45
CA VAL A 15 -9.28 11.88 12.22
C VAL A 15 -10.39 12.88 12.49
N ALA A 16 -11.10 12.76 13.61
CA ALA A 16 -12.16 13.70 13.99
C ALA A 16 -11.66 15.13 14.24
N LYS A 17 -10.38 15.30 14.58
CA LYS A 17 -9.70 16.60 14.77
C LYS A 17 -9.22 17.25 13.49
N GLN A 18 -9.33 16.58 12.32
CA GLN A 18 -8.86 17.13 11.07
C GLN A 18 -9.62 18.39 10.66
N ARG A 19 -8.90 19.41 10.23
CA ARG A 19 -9.46 20.71 9.80
C ARG A 19 -10.15 20.62 8.45
N GLY A 20 -11.07 21.55 8.21
CA GLY A 20 -11.84 21.65 6.98
C GLY A 20 -13.13 20.82 6.99
N PRO A 21 -13.64 20.43 5.82
CA PRO A 21 -14.82 19.57 5.72
C PRO A 21 -14.62 18.25 6.47
N ALA A 22 -15.67 17.78 7.14
CA ALA A 22 -15.65 16.52 7.89
C ALA A 22 -15.15 15.35 7.02
N VAL A 23 -14.32 14.51 7.62
CA VAL A 23 -13.83 13.28 6.97
C VAL A 23 -14.82 12.16 7.28
N GLU A 24 -15.40 11.57 6.24
CA GLU A 24 -16.18 10.35 6.40
C GLU A 24 -15.28 9.17 6.67
N VAL A 25 -15.67 8.27 7.57
CA VAL A 25 -14.85 7.15 8.01
C VAL A 25 -15.58 5.83 7.78
N ALA A 26 -14.85 4.82 7.28
CA ALA A 26 -15.29 3.44 7.25
C ALA A 26 -14.25 2.56 7.96
N VAL A 27 -14.70 1.66 8.82
CA VAL A 27 -13.88 0.68 9.52
C VAL A 27 -14.28 -0.72 9.07
N VAL A 28 -13.31 -1.52 8.65
CA VAL A 28 -13.53 -2.90 8.21
C VAL A 28 -12.94 -3.89 9.20
N GLY A 29 -13.79 -4.66 9.86
CA GLY A 29 -13.41 -5.80 10.67
C GLY A 29 -13.10 -7.01 9.78
N ASN A 30 -11.83 -7.16 9.40
CA ASN A 30 -11.39 -8.17 8.43
C ASN A 30 -11.15 -9.52 9.12
N GLY A 31 -12.19 -10.31 9.28
CA GLY A 31 -12.18 -11.58 10.03
C GLY A 31 -12.05 -11.40 11.54
N SER A 32 -12.45 -10.25 12.05
CA SER A 32 -12.46 -9.93 13.48
C SER A 32 -13.65 -9.03 13.81
N PRO A 33 -14.29 -9.19 14.96
CA PRO A 33 -15.35 -8.29 15.38
C PRO A 33 -14.80 -6.88 15.59
N LEU A 34 -15.64 -5.88 15.36
CA LEU A 34 -15.30 -4.50 15.61
C LEU A 34 -15.64 -4.12 17.07
N PRO A 35 -14.85 -3.23 17.68
CA PRO A 35 -15.25 -2.60 18.94
C PRO A 35 -16.42 -1.64 18.71
N GLU A 36 -16.98 -1.09 19.78
CA GLU A 36 -17.93 0.01 19.67
C GLU A 36 -17.28 1.21 18.96
N LEU A 37 -17.91 1.67 17.89
CA LEU A 37 -17.42 2.77 17.06
C LEU A 37 -18.19 4.06 17.34
N PRO A 38 -17.58 5.24 17.15
CA PRO A 38 -18.28 6.52 17.24
C PRO A 38 -19.45 6.62 16.26
N ALA A 39 -20.47 7.40 16.64
CA ALA A 39 -21.62 7.65 15.78
C ALA A 39 -21.18 8.26 14.42
N GLY A 40 -21.77 7.79 13.33
CA GLY A 40 -21.46 8.25 11.97
C GLY A 40 -20.31 7.53 11.28
N VAL A 41 -19.58 6.66 11.98
CA VAL A 41 -18.57 5.79 11.36
C VAL A 41 -19.28 4.64 10.65
N ARG A 42 -19.01 4.46 9.35
CA ARG A 42 -19.46 3.28 8.59
C ARG A 42 -18.69 2.05 9.08
N SER A 43 -19.35 0.92 9.21
CA SER A 43 -18.71 -0.33 9.65
C SER A 43 -19.10 -1.51 8.78
N VAL A 44 -18.12 -2.36 8.48
CA VAL A 44 -18.35 -3.62 7.78
C VAL A 44 -17.60 -4.71 8.53
N GLU A 45 -18.30 -5.75 8.98
CA GLU A 45 -17.68 -6.93 9.58
C GLU A 45 -17.65 -8.09 8.57
N LEU A 46 -16.46 -8.60 8.31
CA LEU A 46 -16.27 -9.74 7.44
C LEU A 46 -16.17 -11.02 8.27
N PRO A 47 -16.83 -12.11 7.87
CA PRO A 47 -16.82 -13.38 8.60
C PRO A 47 -15.43 -14.05 8.59
N GLU A 48 -14.59 -13.70 7.61
CA GLU A 48 -13.25 -14.25 7.43
C GLU A 48 -12.25 -13.17 7.02
N ASN A 49 -10.97 -13.44 7.26
CA ASN A 49 -9.88 -12.55 6.87
C ASN A 49 -9.59 -12.70 5.36
N LEU A 50 -9.92 -11.68 4.59
CA LEU A 50 -9.68 -11.60 3.15
C LEU A 50 -8.26 -11.09 2.79
N GLY A 51 -7.38 -10.94 3.78
CA GLY A 51 -6.07 -10.30 3.59
C GLY A 51 -6.17 -8.77 3.50
N ILE A 52 -5.01 -8.14 3.36
CA ILE A 52 -4.93 -6.67 3.30
C ILE A 52 -5.67 -6.12 2.08
N PRO A 53 -5.44 -6.62 0.83
CA PRO A 53 -6.14 -6.09 -0.34
C PRO A 53 -7.65 -6.31 -0.28
N GLY A 54 -8.12 -7.48 0.16
CA GLY A 54 -9.55 -7.78 0.27
C GLY A 54 -10.25 -6.87 1.26
N GLY A 55 -9.68 -6.70 2.47
CA GLY A 55 -10.23 -5.77 3.47
C GLY A 55 -10.28 -4.33 2.98
N ARG A 56 -9.23 -3.86 2.29
CA ARG A 56 -9.20 -2.50 1.70
C ARG A 56 -10.20 -2.33 0.56
N ASN A 57 -10.38 -3.33 -0.30
CA ASN A 57 -11.39 -3.29 -1.36
C ASN A 57 -12.80 -3.16 -0.77
N VAL A 58 -13.11 -3.88 0.31
CA VAL A 58 -14.38 -3.70 1.04
C VAL A 58 -14.51 -2.29 1.60
N GLY A 59 -13.43 -1.71 2.13
CA GLY A 59 -13.40 -0.31 2.57
C GLY A 59 -13.66 0.68 1.42
N ILE A 60 -13.15 0.42 0.23
CA ILE A 60 -13.43 1.24 -0.97
C ILE A 60 -14.94 1.18 -1.30
N GLU A 61 -15.50 -0.02 -1.35
CA GLU A 61 -16.91 -0.24 -1.69
C GLU A 61 -17.89 0.30 -0.63
N ALA A 62 -17.43 0.51 0.62
CA ALA A 62 -18.23 1.16 1.66
C ALA A 62 -18.59 2.63 1.32
N PHE A 63 -17.91 3.24 0.35
CA PHE A 63 -18.20 4.57 -0.19
C PHE A 63 -18.80 4.50 -1.61
N GLY A 64 -19.63 3.51 -1.86
CA GLY A 64 -20.24 3.25 -3.17
C GLY A 64 -19.31 2.49 -4.12
N PRO A 65 -19.81 2.03 -5.28
CA PRO A 65 -19.05 1.24 -6.23
C PRO A 65 -17.74 1.93 -6.66
N GLY A 66 -16.60 1.28 -6.33
CA GLY A 66 -15.27 1.85 -6.58
C GLY A 66 -15.00 3.17 -5.86
N GLY A 67 -15.65 3.42 -4.72
CA GLY A 67 -15.52 4.65 -3.94
C GLY A 67 -16.21 5.87 -4.56
N SER A 68 -17.28 5.67 -5.35
CA SER A 68 -17.90 6.71 -6.17
C SER A 68 -18.57 7.85 -5.40
N GLU A 69 -18.80 7.70 -4.11
CA GLU A 69 -19.41 8.73 -3.25
C GLU A 69 -18.38 9.79 -2.77
N VAL A 70 -17.09 9.53 -2.94
CA VAL A 70 -16.00 10.42 -2.49
C VAL A 70 -14.94 10.57 -3.58
N ASP A 71 -14.20 11.69 -3.55
CA ASP A 71 -13.15 11.98 -4.53
C ASP A 71 -11.82 11.32 -4.18
N VAL A 72 -11.53 11.18 -2.89
CA VAL A 72 -10.26 10.69 -2.36
C VAL A 72 -10.50 9.77 -1.16
N LEU A 73 -9.82 8.63 -1.13
CA LEU A 73 -9.80 7.70 0.00
C LEU A 73 -8.44 7.71 0.68
N LEU A 74 -8.44 7.88 2.00
CA LEU A 74 -7.25 7.70 2.84
C LEU A 74 -7.24 6.29 3.40
N PHE A 75 -6.10 5.61 3.30
CA PHE A 75 -5.88 4.30 3.92
C PHE A 75 -4.91 4.45 5.09
N LEU A 76 -5.42 4.21 6.28
CA LEU A 76 -4.66 4.29 7.53
C LEU A 76 -4.71 2.93 8.22
N ASP A 77 -3.57 2.47 8.72
CA ASP A 77 -3.51 1.25 9.53
C ASP A 77 -4.10 1.53 10.93
N ASP A 78 -4.74 0.54 11.55
CA ASP A 78 -5.50 0.65 12.80
C ASP A 78 -4.65 1.03 14.03
N ASP A 79 -3.32 0.98 13.93
CA ASP A 79 -2.35 1.41 14.92
C ASP A 79 -1.60 2.70 14.51
N GLY A 80 -2.12 3.39 13.51
CA GLY A 80 -1.63 4.69 13.08
C GLY A 80 -2.24 5.84 13.88
N LEU A 81 -1.61 7.01 13.82
CA LEU A 81 -2.13 8.26 14.39
C LEU A 81 -1.75 9.43 13.48
N LEU A 82 -2.70 10.33 13.19
CA LEU A 82 -2.42 11.60 12.51
C LEU A 82 -2.00 12.65 13.55
N PRO A 83 -0.71 13.01 13.64
CA PRO A 83 -0.25 13.97 14.64
C PRO A 83 -0.67 15.41 14.36
N ASN A 84 -0.95 15.72 13.08
CA ASN A 84 -1.30 17.06 12.63
C ASN A 84 -2.78 17.13 12.25
N GLU A 85 -3.43 18.23 12.59
CA GLU A 85 -4.85 18.46 12.29
C GLU A 85 -5.10 18.94 10.84
N ASP A 86 -4.05 19.22 10.07
CA ASP A 86 -4.11 19.75 8.70
C ASP A 86 -3.86 18.69 7.61
N THR A 87 -3.64 17.43 7.98
CA THR A 87 -3.31 16.37 7.01
C THR A 87 -4.40 16.21 5.94
N ALA A 88 -5.68 16.25 6.31
CA ALA A 88 -6.77 16.15 5.36
C ALA A 88 -6.86 17.35 4.42
N GLU A 89 -6.53 18.56 4.91
CA GLU A 89 -6.45 19.78 4.10
C GLU A 89 -5.30 19.69 3.11
N LEU A 90 -4.10 19.34 3.55
CA LEU A 90 -2.93 19.13 2.69
C LEU A 90 -3.18 18.06 1.60
N VAL A 91 -3.92 17.00 1.90
CA VAL A 91 -4.33 16.01 0.91
C VAL A 91 -5.23 16.64 -0.16
N ARG A 92 -6.27 17.40 0.25
CA ARG A 92 -7.17 18.08 -0.70
C ARG A 92 -6.41 19.05 -1.59
N GLU A 93 -5.52 19.87 -1.01
CA GLU A 93 -4.69 20.81 -1.74
C GLU A 93 -3.77 20.11 -2.75
N ALA A 94 -3.12 19.01 -2.36
CA ALA A 94 -2.24 18.27 -3.24
C ALA A 94 -2.98 17.74 -4.48
N PHE A 95 -4.17 17.16 -4.29
CA PHE A 95 -4.98 16.67 -5.42
C PHE A 95 -5.62 17.80 -6.25
N ALA A 96 -5.95 18.92 -5.64
CA ALA A 96 -6.45 20.09 -6.36
C ALA A 96 -5.37 20.76 -7.22
N ALA A 97 -4.12 20.80 -6.72
CA ALA A 97 -3.00 21.43 -7.41
C ALA A 97 -2.49 20.61 -8.61
N ASP A 98 -2.67 19.31 -8.62
CA ASP A 98 -2.17 18.41 -9.67
C ASP A 98 -3.25 17.38 -10.10
N PRO A 99 -3.92 17.61 -11.23
CA PRO A 99 -4.92 16.69 -11.76
C PRO A 99 -4.36 15.31 -12.17
N GLU A 100 -3.06 15.20 -12.45
CA GLU A 100 -2.41 13.92 -12.78
C GLU A 100 -2.02 13.12 -11.52
N LEU A 101 -2.07 13.75 -10.33
CA LEU A 101 -1.76 13.10 -9.07
C LEU A 101 -2.87 12.11 -8.72
N GLY A 102 -2.55 10.82 -8.74
CA GLY A 102 -3.47 9.74 -8.38
C GLY A 102 -3.29 9.21 -6.97
N ILE A 103 -2.06 9.24 -6.44
CA ILE A 103 -1.72 8.65 -5.14
C ILE A 103 -0.74 9.54 -4.40
N VAL A 104 -0.97 9.71 -3.11
CA VAL A 104 -0.05 10.35 -2.16
C VAL A 104 0.35 9.34 -1.10
N SER A 105 1.64 9.11 -0.91
CA SER A 105 2.20 8.31 0.18
C SER A 105 2.67 9.24 1.29
N PHE A 106 2.22 9.00 2.52
CA PHE A 106 2.61 9.80 3.68
C PHE A 106 3.94 9.33 4.24
N ARG A 107 4.56 10.18 5.03
CA ARG A 107 5.71 9.82 5.85
C ARG A 107 5.24 9.06 7.08
N ILE A 108 5.71 7.82 7.25
CA ILE A 108 5.52 7.08 8.49
C ILE A 108 6.67 7.43 9.43
N ALA A 109 6.35 7.91 10.62
CA ALA A 109 7.31 8.24 11.66
C ALA A 109 6.97 7.53 12.96
N ASP A 110 7.99 7.23 13.74
CA ASP A 110 7.83 6.71 15.09
C ASP A 110 7.33 7.81 16.04
N PRO A 111 6.29 7.57 16.85
CA PRO A 111 5.71 8.59 17.70
C PRO A 111 6.64 9.11 18.80
N GLU A 112 7.61 8.31 19.28
CA GLU A 112 8.52 8.70 20.36
C GLU A 112 9.73 9.46 19.83
N SER A 113 10.36 8.94 18.77
CA SER A 113 11.62 9.49 18.24
C SER A 113 11.42 10.44 17.04
N GLY A 114 10.23 10.47 16.41
CA GLY A 114 9.97 11.20 15.18
C GLY A 114 10.72 10.65 13.96
N THR A 115 11.45 9.54 14.12
CA THR A 115 12.30 8.98 13.05
C THR A 115 11.48 8.17 12.06
N THR A 116 11.93 8.16 10.81
CA THR A 116 11.35 7.35 9.73
C THR A 116 12.28 6.22 9.36
N GLN A 117 11.81 4.98 9.41
CA GLN A 117 12.61 3.84 8.98
C GLN A 117 12.85 3.90 7.47
N ARG A 118 14.05 3.51 7.03
CA ARG A 118 14.42 3.47 5.62
C ARG A 118 13.43 2.69 4.74
N ARG A 119 12.84 1.63 5.24
CA ARG A 119 11.83 0.82 4.54
C ARG A 119 10.52 1.57 4.29
N HIS A 120 10.23 2.62 5.06
CA HIS A 120 9.05 3.46 4.94
C HIS A 120 9.28 4.69 4.04
N VAL A 121 10.39 4.74 3.34
CA VAL A 121 10.62 5.74 2.30
C VAL A 121 10.51 5.05 0.94
N PRO A 122 9.49 5.34 0.11
CA PRO A 122 9.19 4.59 -1.10
C PRO A 122 10.13 4.94 -2.27
N ARG A 123 11.42 5.10 -1.97
CA ARG A 123 12.51 5.39 -2.93
C ARG A 123 13.63 4.39 -2.78
N LEU A 124 14.27 4.02 -3.89
CA LEU A 124 15.37 3.05 -3.88
C LEU A 124 16.59 3.54 -3.08
N ARG A 125 16.94 4.83 -3.22
CA ARG A 125 18.02 5.50 -2.48
C ARG A 125 17.43 6.47 -1.45
N ALA A 126 16.80 5.92 -0.42
CA ALA A 126 16.15 6.66 0.63
C ALA A 126 17.19 7.24 1.61
N SER A 127 17.81 8.35 1.27
CA SER A 127 18.79 9.03 2.12
C SER A 127 18.17 10.09 3.03
N ASP A 128 17.05 10.70 2.61
CA ASP A 128 16.40 11.78 3.33
C ASP A 128 14.88 11.55 3.38
N PRO A 129 14.30 11.13 4.52
CA PRO A 129 12.89 10.90 4.68
C PRO A 129 12.07 12.21 4.70
N LEU A 130 12.71 13.36 4.91
CA LEU A 130 12.04 14.67 4.99
C LEU A 130 11.90 15.33 3.61
N ARG A 131 12.42 14.73 2.56
CA ARG A 131 12.32 15.25 1.21
C ARG A 131 11.15 14.64 0.45
N SER A 132 10.13 15.43 0.15
CA SER A 132 9.04 15.05 -0.76
C SER A 132 9.54 14.84 -2.19
N SER A 133 8.92 13.94 -2.94
CA SER A 133 9.31 13.63 -4.33
C SER A 133 8.29 12.75 -5.05
N ARG A 134 8.33 12.75 -6.39
CA ARG A 134 7.71 11.69 -7.19
C ARG A 134 8.32 10.34 -6.85
N VAL A 135 7.48 9.31 -6.78
CA VAL A 135 7.85 7.94 -6.45
C VAL A 135 7.14 6.93 -7.36
N THR A 136 7.50 5.66 -7.25
CA THR A 136 6.94 4.59 -8.11
C THR A 136 6.16 3.54 -7.34
N THR A 137 6.01 3.73 -6.04
CA THR A 137 5.22 2.92 -5.12
C THR A 137 4.82 3.78 -3.94
N PHE A 138 3.94 3.28 -3.09
CA PHE A 138 3.45 3.97 -1.90
C PHE A 138 3.37 3.00 -0.72
N LEU A 139 3.06 3.52 0.46
CA LEU A 139 2.92 2.75 1.71
C LEU A 139 1.44 2.44 1.94
N GLY A 140 1.11 1.18 2.12
CA GLY A 140 -0.27 0.70 2.17
C GLY A 140 -1.12 1.29 3.28
N GLY A 141 -0.58 1.42 4.48
CA GLY A 141 -1.30 1.94 5.66
C GLY A 141 -1.10 3.44 5.93
N ALA A 142 -0.54 4.19 4.97
CA ALA A 142 -0.25 5.63 5.11
C ALA A 142 -0.29 6.30 3.75
N ASN A 143 -1.49 6.44 3.17
CA ASN A 143 -1.64 7.00 1.84
C ASN A 143 -3.03 7.58 1.60
N ALA A 144 -3.13 8.36 0.53
CA ALA A 144 -4.40 8.80 -0.06
C ALA A 144 -4.43 8.47 -1.55
N VAL A 145 -5.56 8.00 -2.04
CA VAL A 145 -5.77 7.60 -3.43
C VAL A 145 -7.01 8.30 -3.97
N ARG A 146 -6.88 8.93 -5.14
CA ARG A 146 -8.00 9.45 -5.89
C ARG A 146 -8.89 8.30 -6.35
N THR A 147 -10.18 8.35 -6.11
CA THR A 147 -11.11 7.24 -6.42
C THR A 147 -11.20 6.92 -7.91
N GLU A 148 -10.91 7.93 -8.77
CA GLU A 148 -10.79 7.72 -10.21
C GLU A 148 -9.71 6.70 -10.59
N VAL A 149 -8.64 6.56 -9.81
CA VAL A 149 -7.62 5.52 -9.99
C VAL A 149 -8.27 4.13 -9.92
N PHE A 150 -9.08 3.87 -8.89
CA PHE A 150 -9.75 2.57 -8.75
C PHE A 150 -10.76 2.31 -9.87
N ARG A 151 -11.49 3.33 -10.31
CA ARG A 151 -12.45 3.21 -11.41
C ARG A 151 -11.76 2.91 -12.73
N GLU A 152 -10.56 3.45 -12.97
CA GLU A 152 -9.83 3.24 -14.22
C GLU A 152 -9.02 1.94 -14.22
N VAL A 153 -8.30 1.63 -13.15
CA VAL A 153 -7.37 0.50 -13.14
C VAL A 153 -7.85 -0.70 -12.31
N GLY A 154 -8.94 -0.55 -11.59
CA GLY A 154 -9.49 -1.55 -10.64
C GLY A 154 -8.86 -1.47 -9.25
N GLY A 155 -9.45 -2.18 -8.30
CA GLY A 155 -9.01 -2.25 -6.91
C GLY A 155 -7.67 -2.95 -6.70
N LEU A 156 -7.37 -3.24 -5.45
CA LEU A 156 -6.20 -4.03 -5.06
C LEU A 156 -6.38 -5.51 -5.46
N PRO A 157 -5.30 -6.25 -5.73
CA PRO A 157 -5.41 -7.68 -6.12
C PRO A 157 -5.73 -8.56 -4.90
N ASP A 158 -6.97 -9.00 -4.75
CA ASP A 158 -7.42 -9.82 -3.60
C ASP A 158 -6.60 -11.09 -3.43
N GLU A 159 -6.21 -11.73 -4.54
CA GLU A 159 -5.46 -12.97 -4.54
C GLU A 159 -4.10 -12.84 -3.85
N PHE A 160 -3.56 -11.63 -3.74
CA PHE A 160 -2.28 -11.42 -3.08
C PHE A 160 -2.35 -11.67 -1.57
N PHE A 161 -3.47 -11.39 -0.95
CA PHE A 161 -3.70 -11.52 0.48
C PHE A 161 -2.78 -10.66 1.36
N TYR A 162 -1.47 -10.64 1.07
CA TYR A 162 -0.46 -9.90 1.83
C TYR A 162 0.80 -9.65 0.99
N ALA A 163 1.27 -8.41 0.98
CA ALA A 163 2.47 -7.90 0.32
C ALA A 163 2.40 -7.80 -1.22
N HIS A 164 2.95 -6.71 -1.72
CA HIS A 164 3.06 -6.30 -3.13
C HIS A 164 1.75 -5.80 -3.77
N GLU A 165 0.64 -5.78 -3.07
CA GLU A 165 -0.63 -5.22 -3.53
C GLU A 165 -0.50 -3.73 -3.88
N GLU A 166 0.23 -2.96 -3.09
CA GLU A 166 0.49 -1.53 -3.35
C GLU A 166 1.37 -1.34 -4.60
N THR A 167 2.33 -2.24 -4.80
CA THR A 167 3.17 -2.17 -6.00
C THR A 167 2.38 -2.51 -7.25
N ASP A 168 1.46 -3.48 -7.18
CA ASP A 168 0.58 -3.83 -8.30
C ASP A 168 -0.33 -2.64 -8.68
N LEU A 169 -1.00 -2.03 -7.70
CA LEU A 169 -1.83 -0.85 -7.92
C LEU A 169 -1.00 0.33 -8.44
N ALA A 170 0.16 0.61 -7.84
CA ALA A 170 1.05 1.68 -8.26
C ALA A 170 1.50 1.54 -9.73
N TRP A 171 1.86 0.34 -10.16
CA TRP A 171 2.31 0.10 -11.53
C TRP A 171 1.17 0.24 -12.53
N ARG A 172 -0.05 -0.21 -12.18
CA ARG A 172 -1.24 0.00 -13.03
C ARG A 172 -1.61 1.47 -13.13
N ALA A 173 -1.60 2.19 -12.01
CA ALA A 173 -1.89 3.62 -11.98
C ALA A 173 -0.87 4.42 -12.81
N LEU A 174 0.43 4.16 -12.64
CA LEU A 174 1.49 4.79 -13.43
C LEU A 174 1.39 4.46 -14.94
N ASP A 175 0.92 3.27 -15.30
CA ASP A 175 0.70 2.91 -16.70
C ASP A 175 -0.53 3.60 -17.30
N ALA A 176 -1.55 3.84 -16.49
CA ALA A 176 -2.72 4.64 -16.87
C ALA A 176 -2.38 6.13 -17.10
N GLY A 177 -1.31 6.62 -16.48
CA GLY A 177 -0.86 8.02 -16.62
C GLY A 177 -0.73 8.76 -15.30
N TRP A 178 -1.34 8.22 -14.24
CA TRP A 178 -1.32 8.83 -12.91
C TRP A 178 0.09 9.03 -12.35
N MET A 179 0.23 10.00 -11.46
CA MET A 179 1.46 10.27 -10.71
C MET A 179 1.31 9.80 -9.27
N ILE A 180 2.44 9.50 -8.62
CA ILE A 180 2.50 9.13 -7.20
C ILE A 180 3.51 10.05 -6.52
N ASP A 181 3.10 10.70 -5.44
CA ASP A 181 3.96 11.54 -4.62
C ASP A 181 4.21 10.92 -3.24
N TYR A 182 5.43 11.01 -2.78
CA TYR A 182 5.76 10.91 -1.37
C TYR A 182 5.78 12.30 -0.78
N ARG A 183 4.95 12.54 0.25
CA ARG A 183 4.81 13.82 0.96
C ARG A 183 5.34 13.66 2.37
N ALA A 184 6.48 14.29 2.62
CA ALA A 184 7.16 14.23 3.92
C ALA A 184 6.49 15.09 4.99
N ASP A 185 5.72 16.07 4.59
CA ASP A 185 4.90 16.95 5.43
C ASP A 185 3.58 16.31 5.88
N MET A 186 3.06 15.31 5.18
CA MET A 186 1.92 14.51 5.60
C MET A 186 2.41 13.33 6.44
N VAL A 187 2.20 13.36 7.74
CA VAL A 187 2.79 12.40 8.68
C VAL A 187 1.72 11.48 9.24
N LEU A 188 2.03 10.18 9.27
CA LEU A 188 1.35 9.20 10.10
C LEU A 188 2.33 8.67 11.15
N PHE A 189 2.00 8.77 12.41
CA PHE A 189 2.73 8.07 13.46
C PHE A 189 2.34 6.60 13.46
N HIS A 190 3.33 5.74 13.54
CA HIS A 190 3.15 4.29 13.63
C HIS A 190 4.31 3.71 14.43
N PRO A 191 4.06 2.89 15.46
CA PRO A 191 5.11 2.32 16.29
C PRO A 191 6.15 1.54 15.51
N LEU A 192 7.40 1.61 15.93
CA LEU A 192 8.49 0.83 15.36
C LEU A 192 8.33 -0.66 15.73
N THR A 193 7.56 -1.39 14.95
CA THR A 193 7.44 -2.83 15.12
C THR A 193 8.46 -3.57 14.25
N ALA A 194 9.14 -4.56 14.82
CA ALA A 194 9.93 -5.48 14.03
C ALA A 194 8.98 -6.38 13.23
N PRO A 195 9.10 -6.48 11.88
CA PRO A 195 8.25 -7.37 11.12
C PRO A 195 8.47 -8.81 11.61
N SER A 196 7.41 -9.48 12.06
CA SER A 196 7.46 -10.91 12.36
C SER A 196 7.62 -11.68 11.03
N ARG A 197 8.84 -12.12 10.73
CA ARG A 197 9.16 -12.81 9.47
C ARG A 197 8.98 -14.32 9.63
N HIS A 198 7.74 -14.75 9.79
CA HIS A 198 7.39 -16.16 9.79
C HIS A 198 7.54 -16.79 8.38
N ALA A 199 7.62 -18.13 8.32
CA ALA A 199 7.73 -18.87 7.05
C ALA A 199 6.63 -18.48 6.04
N VAL A 200 5.40 -18.24 6.52
CA VAL A 200 4.26 -17.78 5.71
C VAL A 200 4.56 -16.44 5.01
N TYR A 201 5.18 -15.49 5.71
CA TYR A 201 5.61 -14.21 5.13
C TYR A 201 6.55 -14.43 3.93
N HIS A 202 7.60 -15.24 4.10
CA HIS A 202 8.56 -15.51 3.03
C HIS A 202 7.91 -16.19 1.81
N ARG A 203 6.97 -17.12 2.06
CA ARG A 203 6.22 -17.79 1.01
C ARG A 203 5.34 -16.81 0.22
N MET A 204 4.54 -15.99 0.91
CA MET A 204 3.64 -15.03 0.27
C MET A 204 4.42 -13.96 -0.52
N VAL A 205 5.47 -13.39 0.05
CA VAL A 205 6.31 -12.40 -0.64
C VAL A 205 6.91 -12.99 -1.91
N ALA A 206 7.39 -14.23 -1.90
CA ALA A 206 7.95 -14.86 -3.09
C ALA A 206 6.89 -15.16 -4.15
N ARG A 207 5.73 -15.71 -3.75
CA ARG A 207 4.60 -15.99 -4.63
C ARG A 207 4.10 -14.72 -5.32
N ASN A 208 3.80 -13.71 -4.52
CA ASN A 208 3.23 -12.46 -5.01
C ASN A 208 4.22 -11.68 -5.90
N ARG A 209 5.51 -11.82 -5.65
CA ARG A 209 6.54 -11.26 -6.53
C ARG A 209 6.52 -11.89 -7.93
N VAL A 210 6.32 -13.20 -8.02
CA VAL A 210 6.13 -13.88 -9.31
C VAL A 210 4.83 -13.43 -9.95
N TRP A 211 3.74 -13.35 -9.20
CA TRP A 211 2.45 -12.87 -9.70
C TRP A 211 2.53 -11.41 -10.18
N LEU A 212 3.14 -10.52 -9.41
CA LEU A 212 3.36 -9.12 -9.77
C LEU A 212 4.09 -9.01 -11.13
N ALA A 213 5.18 -9.78 -11.29
CA ALA A 213 5.93 -9.79 -12.54
C ALA A 213 5.09 -10.32 -13.72
N ARG A 214 4.38 -11.44 -13.53
CA ARG A 214 3.54 -12.05 -14.57
C ARG A 214 2.35 -11.17 -14.96
N ARG A 215 1.78 -10.41 -14.02
CA ARG A 215 0.66 -9.50 -14.26
C ARG A 215 1.10 -8.26 -15.03
N ASN A 216 2.17 -7.62 -14.57
CA ASN A 216 2.44 -6.23 -14.89
C ASN A 216 3.68 -6.00 -15.77
N LEU A 217 4.60 -6.96 -15.91
CA LEU A 217 5.81 -6.73 -16.67
C LEU A 217 5.72 -7.24 -18.11
N PRO A 218 6.34 -6.55 -19.10
CA PRO A 218 6.67 -7.14 -20.38
C PRO A 218 7.43 -8.47 -20.19
N TRP A 219 7.13 -9.50 -21.01
CA TRP A 219 7.72 -10.83 -20.81
C TRP A 219 9.24 -10.84 -20.75
N THR A 220 9.89 -9.96 -21.49
CA THR A 220 11.35 -9.81 -21.51
C THR A 220 11.92 -9.35 -20.16
N LEU A 221 11.16 -8.60 -19.36
CA LEU A 221 11.58 -8.14 -18.04
C LEU A 221 11.27 -9.13 -16.91
N VAL A 222 10.35 -10.07 -17.11
CA VAL A 222 9.97 -11.04 -16.07
C VAL A 222 11.18 -11.84 -15.57
N PRO A 223 12.00 -12.50 -16.44
CA PRO A 223 13.16 -13.25 -15.95
C PRO A 223 14.22 -12.35 -15.30
N VAL A 224 14.41 -11.13 -15.79
CA VAL A 224 15.35 -10.16 -15.21
C VAL A 224 14.91 -9.79 -13.80
N TYR A 225 13.67 -9.37 -13.63
CA TYR A 225 13.09 -9.02 -12.34
C TYR A 225 13.20 -10.17 -11.33
N LEU A 226 12.77 -11.37 -11.72
CA LEU A 226 12.79 -12.53 -10.83
C LEU A 226 14.22 -12.99 -10.51
N GLY A 227 15.14 -12.92 -11.46
CA GLY A 227 16.56 -13.22 -11.26
C GLY A 227 17.23 -12.25 -10.28
N VAL A 228 17.00 -10.95 -10.42
CA VAL A 228 17.49 -9.93 -9.47
C VAL A 228 16.99 -10.21 -8.07
N TRP A 229 15.69 -10.48 -7.89
CA TRP A 229 15.15 -10.72 -6.57
C TRP A 229 15.54 -12.08 -5.97
N MET A 230 15.75 -13.08 -6.78
CA MET A 230 16.34 -14.34 -6.34
C MET A 230 17.76 -14.10 -5.81
N LEU A 231 18.61 -13.41 -6.58
CA LEU A 231 19.97 -13.05 -6.16
C LEU A 231 19.97 -12.24 -4.86
N LEU A 232 19.14 -11.20 -4.76
CA LEU A 232 19.03 -10.38 -3.54
C LEU A 232 18.55 -11.19 -2.32
N THR A 233 17.66 -12.17 -2.54
CA THR A 233 17.22 -13.07 -1.47
C THR A 233 18.35 -13.96 -0.99
N LEU A 234 19.12 -14.55 -1.90
CA LEU A 234 20.25 -15.41 -1.55
C LEU A 234 21.37 -14.63 -0.84
N LEU A 235 21.65 -13.39 -1.30
CA LEU A 235 22.65 -12.52 -0.68
C LEU A 235 22.28 -12.10 0.76
N ARG A 236 20.98 -12.01 1.07
CA ARG A 236 20.48 -11.73 2.43
C ARG A 236 20.63 -12.90 3.40
N ARG A 237 21.00 -14.07 2.91
CA ARG A 237 21.24 -15.31 3.67
C ARG A 237 20.13 -15.63 4.69
N PRO A 238 18.86 -15.77 4.27
CA PRO A 238 17.78 -16.14 5.19
C PRO A 238 18.05 -17.52 5.80
N SER A 239 17.39 -17.82 6.94
CA SER A 239 17.47 -19.13 7.55
C SER A 239 16.99 -20.24 6.59
N GLY A 240 17.45 -21.48 6.80
CA GLY A 240 17.06 -22.61 5.94
C GLY A 240 15.54 -22.79 5.80
N PRO A 241 14.75 -22.72 6.89
CA PRO A 241 13.28 -22.74 6.82
C PRO A 241 12.69 -21.57 6.01
N ALA A 242 13.21 -20.35 6.19
CA ALA A 242 12.76 -19.17 5.44
C ALA A 242 13.06 -19.30 3.95
N LEU A 243 14.24 -19.80 3.59
CA LEU A 243 14.63 -20.04 2.20
C LEU A 243 13.76 -21.12 1.55
N ARG A 244 13.48 -22.23 2.26
CA ARG A 244 12.57 -23.28 1.78
C ARG A 244 11.17 -22.74 1.53
N ALA A 245 10.64 -21.95 2.46
CA ALA A 245 9.33 -21.29 2.30
C ALA A 245 9.33 -20.34 1.10
N TRP A 246 10.40 -19.60 0.90
CA TRP A 246 10.57 -18.69 -0.23
C TRP A 246 10.54 -19.42 -1.57
N PHE A 247 11.31 -20.51 -1.72
CA PHE A 247 11.28 -21.33 -2.95
C PHE A 247 9.93 -22.00 -3.16
N GLY A 248 9.25 -22.44 -2.09
CA GLY A 248 7.88 -22.95 -2.15
C GLY A 248 6.91 -21.92 -2.73
N GLY A 249 6.95 -20.68 -2.23
CA GLY A 249 6.16 -19.57 -2.75
C GLY A 249 6.52 -19.19 -4.17
N PHE A 250 7.81 -19.17 -4.52
CA PHE A 250 8.27 -18.91 -5.88
C PHE A 250 7.69 -19.93 -6.89
N LYS A 251 7.75 -21.21 -6.55
CA LYS A 251 7.13 -22.30 -7.35
C LYS A 251 5.61 -22.10 -7.46
N GLU A 252 4.95 -21.85 -6.34
CA GLU A 252 3.51 -21.58 -6.30
C GLU A 252 3.11 -20.42 -7.23
N GLY A 253 3.86 -19.32 -7.21
CA GLY A 253 3.63 -18.18 -8.09
C GLY A 253 3.70 -18.50 -9.59
N TRP A 254 4.45 -19.54 -9.99
CA TRP A 254 4.49 -20.02 -11.36
C TRP A 254 3.36 -20.98 -11.70
N THR A 255 2.92 -21.80 -10.75
CA THR A 255 1.95 -22.88 -10.98
C THR A 255 0.51 -22.49 -10.73
N THR A 256 0.28 -21.32 -10.13
CA THR A 256 -1.06 -20.81 -9.84
C THR A 256 -1.41 -19.57 -10.67
N SER A 257 -2.71 -19.26 -10.74
CA SER A 257 -3.20 -18.07 -11.42
C SER A 257 -2.75 -16.80 -10.70
N SER A 258 -2.28 -15.84 -11.45
CA SER A 258 -1.94 -14.50 -10.95
C SER A 258 -3.06 -13.47 -11.17
N GLY A 259 -4.23 -13.91 -11.62
CA GLY A 259 -5.27 -13.00 -12.11
C GLY A 259 -4.97 -12.45 -13.51
N PRO A 260 -5.70 -11.44 -13.96
CA PRO A 260 -5.59 -10.91 -15.32
C PRO A 260 -4.20 -10.31 -15.57
N ARG A 261 -3.65 -10.61 -16.75
CA ARG A 261 -2.37 -10.04 -17.19
C ARG A 261 -2.62 -8.75 -17.98
N ARG A 262 -2.02 -7.64 -17.53
CA ARG A 262 -2.02 -6.33 -18.20
C ARG A 262 -0.60 -5.73 -18.13
N PRO A 263 0.32 -6.15 -19.01
CA PRO A 263 1.71 -5.70 -18.94
C PRO A 263 1.79 -4.20 -19.24
N MET A 264 2.53 -3.49 -18.40
CA MET A 264 2.79 -2.07 -18.58
C MET A 264 3.48 -1.79 -19.92
N ARG A 265 3.21 -0.65 -20.49
CA ARG A 265 3.83 -0.18 -21.72
C ARG A 265 5.30 0.18 -21.51
N TRP A 266 6.12 0.06 -22.53
CA TRP A 266 7.54 0.42 -22.43
C TRP A 266 7.78 1.87 -22.02
N ARG A 267 6.90 2.80 -22.38
CA ARG A 267 6.95 4.18 -21.90
C ARG A 267 6.88 4.25 -20.36
N THR A 268 6.12 3.37 -19.74
CA THR A 268 6.00 3.28 -18.28
C THR A 268 7.26 2.68 -17.66
N VAL A 269 7.85 1.67 -18.27
CA VAL A 269 9.16 1.14 -17.86
C VAL A 269 10.21 2.25 -17.83
N TRP A 270 10.28 3.08 -18.88
CA TRP A 270 11.19 4.23 -18.92
C TRP A 270 10.84 5.31 -17.90
N ARG A 271 9.55 5.57 -17.67
CA ARG A 271 9.10 6.50 -16.62
C ARG A 271 9.57 6.06 -15.23
N LEU A 272 9.33 4.79 -14.87
CA LEU A 272 9.80 4.20 -13.61
C LEU A 272 11.33 4.28 -13.46
N THR A 273 12.04 4.02 -14.53
CA THR A 273 13.51 4.10 -14.56
C THR A 273 14.00 5.54 -14.32
N ARG A 274 13.38 6.54 -14.96
CA ARG A 274 13.70 7.97 -14.76
C ARG A 274 13.38 8.46 -13.36
N LEU A 275 12.32 7.91 -12.72
CA LEU A 275 11.98 8.16 -11.33
C LEU A 275 12.92 7.46 -10.34
N GLY A 276 13.96 6.77 -10.83
CA GLY A 276 15.01 6.17 -10.01
C GLY A 276 14.71 4.78 -9.47
N ARG A 277 13.60 4.15 -9.86
CA ARG A 277 13.27 2.78 -9.49
C ARG A 277 12.77 1.99 -10.70
N PRO A 278 13.68 1.49 -11.53
CA PRO A 278 13.29 0.65 -12.67
C PRO A 278 12.50 -0.59 -12.19
N PRO A 279 11.53 -1.08 -12.97
CA PRO A 279 10.65 -2.19 -12.55
C PRO A 279 11.34 -3.55 -12.64
N ILE A 280 12.60 -3.60 -12.25
CA ILE A 280 13.44 -4.79 -12.11
C ILE A 280 14.00 -4.90 -10.68
N ILE A 281 13.72 -3.91 -9.82
CA ILE A 281 14.21 -3.89 -8.44
C ILE A 281 13.18 -3.34 -7.47
#